data_ac87726b3c7b7bb2811cf592951183ef
#
_entry.id   ac87726b3c7b7bb2811cf592951183ef
#
_cell.length_a   1.000
_cell.length_b   1.000
_cell.length_c   1.000
_cell.angle_alpha   90.00
_cell.angle_beta   90.00
_cell.angle_gamma   90.00
#
_symmetry.space_group_name_H-M   'P 1'
#
loop_
_entity.id
_entity.type
_entity.pdbx_description
1 polymer ?
#
loop_
_entity_poly.entity_id
_entity_poly.type
_entity_poly.pdbx_seq_one_letter_code
_entity_poly.pdbx_strand_id
1 'polypeptide(L)'
;MSGSDRFQPERLTEHLATHWQLRHASFKDYPVCRWMHTALASFERLLDRIPSPESIERIRVYGSFTLARFFADARPVSNTDAQFSLPLAIACLAFKIARHQWSSDRTRGAAPLLAFADRVEIIADETFEQLMLQHRRPAARVDIVVKGRTIAGERIDFPPGCAENPLPEQRIVDKCVANLSSRLSAPRAARLIDALLDMERCADIGAAISPLLSAPGE
;
A
#
# COMPACT_ATOMS: atom_id res chain seq x y z
N MET A 1 -5.75 6.99 35.40
CA MET A 1 -5.42 6.07 34.28
C MET A 1 -5.25 4.69 34.90
N SER A 2 -6.22 3.83 34.78
CA SER A 2 -6.09 2.45 35.20
C SER A 2 -5.16 1.76 34.20
N GLY A 3 -3.95 1.44 34.64
CA GLY A 3 -3.10 0.55 33.90
C GLY A 3 -3.87 -0.72 33.59
N SER A 4 -3.81 -1.21 32.37
CA SER A 4 -4.43 -2.49 32.04
C SER A 4 -3.81 -3.56 32.95
N ASP A 5 -4.62 -4.29 33.72
CA ASP A 5 -4.20 -5.45 34.53
C ASP A 5 -3.52 -6.55 33.69
N ARG A 6 -3.46 -6.35 32.37
CA ARG A 6 -2.83 -7.25 31.38
C ARG A 6 -1.45 -6.77 30.96
N PHE A 7 -0.96 -5.62 31.47
CA PHE A 7 0.39 -5.14 31.15
C PHE A 7 1.43 -6.00 31.86
N GLN A 8 2.30 -6.64 31.10
CA GLN A 8 3.38 -7.51 31.57
C GLN A 8 4.71 -6.88 31.16
N PRO A 9 5.34 -6.06 32.01
CA PRO A 9 6.56 -5.32 31.67
C PRO A 9 7.74 -6.24 31.30
N GLU A 10 7.80 -7.46 31.86
CA GLU A 10 8.79 -8.47 31.56
C GLU A 10 8.81 -8.88 30.09
N ARG A 11 7.67 -8.81 29.39
CA ARG A 11 7.58 -9.08 27.96
C ARG A 11 8.30 -8.07 27.08
N LEU A 12 8.62 -6.89 27.59
CA LEU A 12 9.36 -5.88 26.84
C LEU A 12 10.81 -6.30 26.57
N THR A 13 11.38 -7.11 27.47
CA THR A 13 12.75 -7.61 27.37
C THR A 13 12.82 -9.11 27.05
N GLU A 14 11.67 -9.79 27.02
CA GLU A 14 11.59 -11.20 26.64
C GLU A 14 12.18 -11.39 25.25
N HIS A 15 13.08 -12.36 25.13
CA HIS A 15 13.79 -12.67 23.87
C HIS A 15 14.65 -11.54 23.29
N LEU A 16 15.03 -10.53 24.09
CA LEU A 16 15.97 -9.51 23.67
C LEU A 16 17.28 -10.15 23.18
N ALA A 17 17.82 -9.67 22.05
CA ALA A 17 18.99 -10.21 21.35
C ALA A 17 18.84 -11.61 20.73
N THR A 18 17.73 -12.30 20.95
CA THR A 18 17.46 -13.63 20.36
C THR A 18 16.33 -13.62 19.31
N HIS A 19 15.39 -12.69 19.46
CA HIS A 19 14.27 -12.52 18.53
C HIS A 19 14.21 -11.11 17.97
N TRP A 20 14.40 -10.97 16.65
CA TRP A 20 14.43 -9.69 15.96
C TRP A 20 13.09 -9.43 15.29
N GLN A 21 12.27 -8.56 15.89
CA GLN A 21 10.96 -8.17 15.35
C GLN A 21 11.05 -7.53 13.95
N LEU A 22 12.20 -6.94 13.62
CA LEU A 22 12.42 -6.35 12.30
C LEU A 22 12.27 -7.37 11.15
N ARG A 23 12.49 -8.67 11.41
CA ARG A 23 12.25 -9.74 10.43
C ARG A 23 10.78 -9.84 9.99
N HIS A 24 9.86 -9.35 10.82
CA HIS A 24 8.43 -9.32 10.54
C HIS A 24 7.96 -7.94 10.03
N ALA A 25 8.90 -6.99 9.86
CA ALA A 25 8.59 -5.71 9.26
C ALA A 25 8.09 -5.90 7.82
N SER A 26 7.26 -4.98 7.38
CA SER A 26 6.72 -5.04 6.04
C SER A 26 6.82 -3.70 5.34
N PHE A 27 7.09 -3.74 4.04
CA PHE A 27 7.10 -2.57 3.18
C PHE A 27 5.72 -2.33 2.57
N LYS A 28 5.22 -1.11 2.63
CA LYS A 28 4.01 -0.76 1.89
C LYS A 28 4.33 -0.58 0.42
N ASP A 29 3.69 -1.34 -0.44
CA ASP A 29 3.78 -1.15 -1.88
C ASP A 29 2.90 0.01 -2.35
N TYR A 30 1.71 0.17 -1.77
CA TYR A 30 0.78 1.27 -2.07
C TYR A 30 0.78 2.32 -0.95
N PRO A 31 0.62 3.63 -1.26
CA PRO A 31 0.68 4.73 -0.28
C PRO A 31 -0.62 4.91 0.50
N VAL A 32 -1.25 3.82 0.90
CA VAL A 32 -2.56 3.78 1.56
C VAL A 32 -2.54 2.82 2.76
N CYS A 33 -3.66 2.71 3.48
CA CYS A 33 -3.78 1.76 4.58
C CYS A 33 -3.50 0.32 4.12
N ARG A 34 -2.70 -0.39 4.91
CA ARG A 34 -2.24 -1.74 4.57
C ARG A 34 -3.37 -2.75 4.37
N TRP A 35 -4.48 -2.58 5.04
CA TRP A 35 -5.62 -3.48 4.93
C TRP A 35 -6.30 -3.47 3.55
N MET A 36 -6.01 -2.46 2.73
CA MET A 36 -6.47 -2.37 1.34
C MET A 36 -5.54 -3.05 0.34
N HIS A 37 -4.30 -3.38 0.73
CA HIS A 37 -3.26 -3.80 -0.21
C HIS A 37 -3.58 -5.12 -0.94
N THR A 38 -4.28 -6.06 -0.30
CA THR A 38 -4.70 -7.31 -0.95
C THR A 38 -5.74 -7.08 -2.04
N ALA A 39 -6.70 -6.18 -1.80
CA ALA A 39 -7.66 -5.78 -2.80
C ALA A 39 -6.99 -5.05 -3.98
N LEU A 40 -6.06 -4.13 -3.68
CA LEU A 40 -5.29 -3.43 -4.72
C LEU A 40 -4.45 -4.39 -5.56
N ALA A 41 -3.79 -5.36 -4.94
CA ALA A 41 -3.00 -6.37 -5.64
C ALA A 41 -3.88 -7.29 -6.51
N SER A 42 -5.06 -7.68 -6.02
CA SER A 42 -6.04 -8.45 -6.81
C SER A 42 -6.51 -7.66 -8.03
N PHE A 43 -6.81 -6.37 -7.86
CA PHE A 43 -7.23 -5.49 -8.95
C PHE A 43 -6.10 -5.22 -9.96
N GLU A 44 -4.87 -4.95 -9.49
CA GLU A 44 -3.71 -4.67 -10.35
C GLU A 44 -3.47 -5.81 -11.35
N ARG A 45 -3.62 -7.09 -10.92
CA ARG A 45 -3.51 -8.26 -11.79
C ARG A 45 -4.60 -8.38 -12.86
N LEU A 46 -5.73 -7.71 -12.67
CA LEU A 46 -6.81 -7.68 -13.66
C LEU A 46 -6.56 -6.66 -14.77
N LEU A 47 -5.75 -5.62 -14.52
CA LEU A 47 -5.52 -4.54 -15.49
C LEU A 47 -4.87 -5.03 -16.78
N ASP A 48 -4.04 -6.09 -16.72
CA ASP A 48 -3.42 -6.71 -17.90
C ASP A 48 -4.40 -7.54 -18.75
N ARG A 49 -5.62 -7.77 -18.22
CA ARG A 49 -6.66 -8.61 -18.84
C ARG A 49 -7.77 -7.79 -19.53
N ILE A 50 -7.63 -6.48 -19.55
CA ILE A 50 -8.62 -5.55 -20.09
C ILE A 50 -7.99 -4.57 -21.08
N PRO A 51 -8.75 -4.11 -22.08
CA PRO A 51 -8.22 -3.18 -23.10
C PRO A 51 -7.94 -1.79 -22.54
N SER A 52 -8.79 -1.30 -21.64
CA SER A 52 -8.60 -0.02 -20.96
C SER A 52 -9.47 0.07 -19.68
N PRO A 53 -9.08 0.93 -18.71
CA PRO A 53 -9.86 1.13 -17.48
C PRO A 53 -11.28 1.59 -17.74
N GLU A 54 -11.50 2.43 -18.75
CA GLU A 54 -12.81 2.98 -19.10
C GLU A 54 -13.83 1.90 -19.46
N SER A 55 -13.34 0.73 -19.94
CA SER A 55 -14.18 -0.43 -20.28
C SER A 55 -14.79 -1.12 -19.07
N ILE A 56 -14.31 -0.83 -17.85
CA ILE A 56 -14.83 -1.42 -16.62
C ILE A 56 -16.15 -0.73 -16.27
N GLU A 57 -17.22 -1.48 -16.20
CA GLU A 57 -18.55 -1.00 -15.83
C GLU A 57 -18.77 -1.00 -14.32
N ARG A 58 -18.21 -2.00 -13.62
CA ARG A 58 -18.34 -2.20 -12.17
C ARG A 58 -17.14 -2.96 -11.62
N ILE A 59 -16.79 -2.65 -10.39
CA ILE A 59 -15.72 -3.30 -9.63
C ILE A 59 -16.32 -3.80 -8.32
N ARG A 60 -16.21 -5.10 -8.05
CA ARG A 60 -16.68 -5.72 -6.81
C ARG A 60 -15.48 -6.17 -6.01
N VAL A 61 -15.34 -5.63 -4.81
CA VAL A 61 -14.29 -6.01 -3.87
C VAL A 61 -14.90 -6.87 -2.78
N TYR A 62 -14.49 -8.11 -2.68
CA TYR A 62 -14.88 -9.02 -1.61
C TYR A 62 -13.80 -9.00 -0.53
N GLY A 63 -14.19 -8.70 0.71
CA GLY A 63 -13.28 -8.58 1.83
C GLY A 63 -13.98 -8.64 3.18
N SER A 64 -13.25 -8.35 4.26
CA SER A 64 -13.81 -8.34 5.61
C SER A 64 -14.84 -7.22 5.82
N PHE A 65 -15.67 -7.34 6.87
CA PHE A 65 -16.60 -6.29 7.29
C PHE A 65 -15.87 -4.99 7.63
N THR A 66 -14.68 -5.09 8.20
CA THR A 66 -13.81 -3.96 8.46
C THR A 66 -13.47 -3.21 7.18
N LEU A 67 -13.15 -3.93 6.09
CA LEU A 67 -12.85 -3.32 4.79
C LEU A 67 -14.07 -2.58 4.26
N ALA A 68 -15.25 -3.19 4.27
CA ALA A 68 -16.49 -2.58 3.80
C ALA A 68 -16.92 -1.37 4.64
N ARG A 69 -16.69 -1.41 5.96
CA ARG A 69 -17.13 -0.35 6.86
C ARG A 69 -16.26 0.90 6.83
N PHE A 70 -14.94 0.75 6.74
CA PHE A 70 -14.00 1.86 6.97
C PHE A 70 -13.30 2.37 5.73
N PHE A 71 -13.38 1.67 4.60
CA PHE A 71 -12.59 2.01 3.41
C PHE A 71 -13.44 2.25 2.15
N ALA A 72 -14.76 2.38 2.30
CA ALA A 72 -15.68 2.51 1.17
C ALA A 72 -15.92 3.95 0.69
N ASP A 73 -15.32 4.96 1.33
CA ASP A 73 -15.50 6.34 0.92
C ASP A 73 -14.90 6.60 -0.47
N ALA A 74 -15.74 6.88 -1.45
CA ALA A 74 -15.33 7.19 -2.82
C ALA A 74 -14.94 8.67 -3.03
N ARG A 75 -15.21 9.55 -2.03
CA ARG A 75 -15.03 11.01 -2.15
C ARG A 75 -14.28 11.61 -0.96
N PRO A 76 -13.04 11.16 -0.71
CA PRO A 76 -12.29 11.64 0.43
C PRO A 76 -12.00 13.15 0.34
N VAL A 77 -12.20 13.85 1.45
CA VAL A 77 -12.05 15.31 1.52
C VAL A 77 -10.68 15.78 1.99
N SER A 78 -9.92 14.91 2.65
CA SER A 78 -8.57 15.22 3.13
C SER A 78 -7.52 14.26 2.60
N ASN A 79 -6.25 14.61 2.77
CA ASN A 79 -5.12 13.72 2.47
C ASN A 79 -5.20 12.42 3.30
N THR A 80 -5.58 12.53 4.56
CA THR A 80 -5.75 11.37 5.44
C THR A 80 -6.89 10.48 4.95
N ASP A 81 -8.05 11.05 4.61
CA ASP A 81 -9.20 10.28 4.13
C ASP A 81 -8.83 9.53 2.84
N ALA A 82 -8.06 10.16 1.93
CA ALA A 82 -7.60 9.51 0.71
C ALA A 82 -6.73 8.26 0.98
N GLN A 83 -5.97 8.24 2.06
CA GLN A 83 -5.18 7.08 2.46
C GLN A 83 -6.04 5.92 3.00
N PHE A 84 -7.32 6.17 3.26
CA PHE A 84 -8.31 5.20 3.69
C PHE A 84 -9.43 4.97 2.67
N SER A 85 -9.33 5.55 1.47
CA SER A 85 -10.28 5.36 0.37
C SER A 85 -9.82 4.26 -0.58
N LEU A 86 -10.43 3.08 -0.49
CA LEU A 86 -10.16 1.99 -1.44
C LEU A 86 -10.69 2.31 -2.85
N PRO A 87 -11.88 2.93 -3.04
CA PRO A 87 -12.34 3.32 -4.36
C PRO A 87 -11.41 4.29 -5.08
N LEU A 88 -10.91 5.34 -4.39
CA LEU A 88 -9.95 6.27 -4.98
C LEU A 88 -8.61 5.58 -5.30
N ALA A 89 -8.12 4.71 -4.41
CA ALA A 89 -6.89 3.96 -4.64
C ALA A 89 -6.99 3.03 -5.86
N ILE A 90 -8.13 2.37 -6.07
CA ILE A 90 -8.42 1.56 -7.26
C ILE A 90 -8.44 2.44 -8.51
N ALA A 91 -9.07 3.62 -8.47
CA ALA A 91 -9.05 4.58 -9.56
C ALA A 91 -7.62 5.04 -9.89
N CYS A 92 -6.81 5.35 -8.88
CA CYS A 92 -5.41 5.72 -9.06
C CYS A 92 -4.58 4.63 -9.74
N LEU A 93 -4.81 3.35 -9.39
CA LEU A 93 -4.17 2.21 -10.08
C LEU A 93 -4.63 2.12 -11.53
N ALA A 94 -5.93 2.16 -11.78
CA ALA A 94 -6.51 2.05 -13.10
C ALA A 94 -5.94 3.09 -14.08
N PHE A 95 -5.83 4.32 -13.64
CA PHE A 95 -5.33 5.45 -14.44
C PHE A 95 -3.82 5.70 -14.30
N LYS A 96 -3.09 4.76 -13.69
CA LYS A 96 -1.62 4.80 -13.55
C LYS A 96 -1.11 6.11 -12.93
N ILE A 97 -1.86 6.65 -11.97
CA ILE A 97 -1.42 7.84 -11.22
C ILE A 97 -0.17 7.49 -10.43
N ALA A 98 0.84 8.36 -10.49
CA ALA A 98 2.09 8.17 -9.75
C ALA A 98 1.79 8.03 -8.25
N ARG A 99 2.35 7.00 -7.59
CA ARG A 99 1.98 6.61 -6.21
C ARG A 99 2.10 7.75 -5.20
N HIS A 100 3.14 8.59 -5.31
CA HIS A 100 3.33 9.75 -4.43
C HIS A 100 2.26 10.85 -4.58
N GLN A 101 1.42 10.77 -5.62
CA GLN A 101 0.34 11.74 -5.89
C GLN A 101 -1.05 11.28 -5.46
N TRP A 102 -1.22 10.02 -5.01
CA TRP A 102 -2.54 9.44 -4.75
C TRP A 102 -3.40 10.22 -3.76
N SER A 103 -2.80 10.85 -2.78
CA SER A 103 -3.52 11.66 -1.78
C SER A 103 -3.44 13.18 -2.02
N SER A 104 -2.90 13.63 -3.16
CA SER A 104 -2.81 15.05 -3.50
C SER A 104 -4.19 15.68 -3.74
N ASP A 105 -4.32 16.99 -3.52
CA ASP A 105 -5.55 17.73 -3.78
C ASP A 105 -6.01 17.58 -5.23
N ARG A 106 -5.05 17.59 -6.16
CA ARG A 106 -5.32 17.38 -7.58
C ARG A 106 -5.96 16.01 -7.84
N THR A 107 -5.45 14.96 -7.23
CA THR A 107 -5.98 13.59 -7.40
C THR A 107 -7.36 13.47 -6.75
N ARG A 108 -7.52 13.98 -5.54
CA ARG A 108 -8.81 13.96 -4.81
C ARG A 108 -9.91 14.75 -5.49
N GLY A 109 -9.56 15.84 -6.19
CA GLY A 109 -10.50 16.67 -6.95
C GLY A 109 -10.70 16.27 -8.40
N ALA A 110 -10.03 15.23 -8.90
CA ALA A 110 -10.09 14.82 -10.30
C ALA A 110 -11.42 14.12 -10.65
N ALA A 111 -12.32 14.82 -11.33
CA ALA A 111 -13.65 14.30 -11.68
C ALA A 111 -13.62 12.93 -12.39
N PRO A 112 -12.69 12.64 -13.34
CA PRO A 112 -12.62 11.30 -13.95
C PRO A 112 -12.27 10.18 -12.95
N LEU A 113 -11.38 10.44 -11.99
CA LEU A 113 -11.02 9.46 -10.97
C LEU A 113 -12.18 9.20 -10.02
N LEU A 114 -12.89 10.26 -9.60
CA LEU A 114 -14.04 10.15 -8.72
C LEU A 114 -15.19 9.39 -9.40
N ALA A 115 -15.47 9.69 -10.68
CA ALA A 115 -16.48 8.98 -11.46
C ALA A 115 -16.14 7.49 -11.65
N PHE A 116 -14.86 7.15 -11.71
CA PHE A 116 -14.41 5.76 -11.74
C PHE A 116 -14.52 5.11 -10.35
N ALA A 117 -14.16 5.83 -9.29
CA ALA A 117 -14.28 5.36 -7.91
C ALA A 117 -15.72 5.00 -7.54
N ASP A 118 -16.72 5.71 -8.09
CA ASP A 118 -18.14 5.43 -7.90
C ASP A 118 -18.58 4.05 -8.46
N ARG A 119 -17.77 3.40 -9.30
CA ARG A 119 -18.01 2.04 -9.82
C ARG A 119 -17.60 0.94 -8.85
N VAL A 120 -16.95 1.29 -7.75
CA VAL A 120 -16.41 0.33 -6.77
C VAL A 120 -17.47 0.03 -5.72
N GLU A 121 -17.79 -1.23 -5.59
CA GLU A 121 -18.67 -1.80 -4.58
C GLU A 121 -17.83 -2.69 -3.66
N ILE A 122 -17.85 -2.45 -2.34
CA ILE A 122 -17.16 -3.29 -1.37
C ILE A 122 -18.19 -4.19 -0.69
N ILE A 123 -18.01 -5.49 -0.86
CA ILE A 123 -18.92 -6.53 -0.40
C ILE A 123 -18.27 -7.23 0.79
N ALA A 124 -18.89 -7.12 1.95
CA ALA A 124 -18.50 -7.86 3.13
C ALA A 124 -18.80 -9.36 2.92
N ASP A 125 -17.80 -10.20 3.17
CA ASP A 125 -17.88 -11.64 2.99
C ASP A 125 -17.38 -12.35 4.25
N GLU A 126 -18.17 -13.28 4.77
CA GLU A 126 -17.91 -13.99 6.02
C GLU A 126 -16.59 -14.76 6.00
N THR A 127 -16.22 -15.34 4.85
CA THR A 127 -14.95 -16.08 4.71
C THR A 127 -13.75 -15.18 4.95
N PHE A 128 -13.78 -13.95 4.39
CA PHE A 128 -12.72 -12.97 4.59
C PHE A 128 -12.75 -12.38 6.00
N GLU A 129 -13.93 -12.23 6.61
CA GLU A 129 -14.03 -11.80 8.00
C GLU A 129 -13.42 -12.81 8.96
N GLN A 130 -13.66 -14.10 8.79
CA GLN A 130 -13.07 -15.16 9.62
C GLN A 130 -11.53 -15.16 9.48
N LEU A 131 -10.99 -14.96 8.28
CA LEU A 131 -9.55 -14.82 8.07
C LEU A 131 -8.98 -13.61 8.82
N MET A 132 -9.70 -12.49 8.82
CA MET A 132 -9.28 -11.28 9.53
C MET A 132 -9.30 -11.46 11.04
N LEU A 133 -10.39 -12.04 11.59
CA LEU A 133 -10.56 -12.22 13.02
C LEU A 133 -9.61 -13.27 13.62
N GLN A 134 -9.50 -14.43 12.97
CA GLN A 134 -8.74 -15.57 13.50
C GLN A 134 -7.24 -15.44 13.22
N HIS A 135 -6.87 -14.89 12.07
CA HIS A 135 -5.47 -14.89 11.59
C HIS A 135 -4.91 -13.51 11.35
N ARG A 136 -5.66 -12.43 11.62
CA ARG A 136 -5.31 -11.04 11.29
C ARG A 136 -4.86 -10.90 9.82
N ARG A 137 -5.48 -11.67 8.93
CA ARG A 137 -5.15 -11.76 7.51
C ARG A 137 -6.15 -10.92 6.71
N PRO A 138 -5.76 -9.76 6.19
CA PRO A 138 -6.63 -8.89 5.41
C PRO A 138 -6.74 -9.39 3.95
N ALA A 139 -7.20 -10.62 3.77
CA ALA A 139 -7.40 -11.20 2.46
C ALA A 139 -8.52 -10.49 1.69
N ALA A 140 -8.41 -10.45 0.37
CA ALA A 140 -9.44 -9.89 -0.49
C ALA A 140 -9.39 -10.50 -1.91
N ARG A 141 -10.50 -10.35 -2.64
CA ARG A 141 -10.61 -10.66 -4.07
C ARG A 141 -11.36 -9.52 -4.75
N VAL A 142 -10.96 -9.19 -5.97
CA VAL A 142 -11.65 -8.21 -6.80
C VAL A 142 -12.14 -8.87 -8.08
N ASP A 143 -13.41 -8.64 -8.41
CA ASP A 143 -14.00 -9.00 -9.70
C ASP A 143 -14.37 -7.72 -10.44
N ILE A 144 -14.22 -7.71 -11.78
CA ILE A 144 -14.62 -6.58 -12.62
C ILE A 144 -15.67 -7.01 -13.63
N VAL A 145 -16.53 -6.07 -14.02
CA VAL A 145 -17.52 -6.27 -15.09
C VAL A 145 -17.10 -5.47 -16.30
N VAL A 146 -16.94 -6.13 -17.44
CA VAL A 146 -16.57 -5.54 -18.74
C VAL A 146 -17.50 -6.10 -19.81
N LYS A 147 -18.21 -5.24 -20.53
CA LYS A 147 -19.22 -5.62 -21.56
C LYS A 147 -20.24 -6.64 -21.03
N GLY A 148 -20.76 -6.36 -19.80
CA GLY A 148 -21.72 -7.23 -19.13
C GLY A 148 -21.17 -8.58 -18.63
N ARG A 149 -19.88 -8.87 -18.82
CA ARG A 149 -19.24 -10.12 -18.37
C ARG A 149 -18.40 -9.88 -17.13
N THR A 150 -18.52 -10.76 -16.15
CA THR A 150 -17.66 -10.75 -14.97
C THR A 150 -16.34 -11.43 -15.28
N ILE A 151 -15.25 -10.75 -14.98
CA ILE A 151 -13.88 -11.28 -14.97
C ILE A 151 -13.48 -11.38 -13.51
N ALA A 152 -13.37 -12.59 -13.00
CA ALA A 152 -12.97 -12.86 -11.63
C ALA A 152 -11.46 -12.65 -11.47
N GLY A 153 -11.09 -11.95 -10.40
CA GLY A 153 -9.70 -11.82 -10.00
C GLY A 153 -9.24 -12.91 -9.06
N GLU A 154 -7.95 -12.93 -8.80
CA GLU A 154 -7.37 -13.84 -7.82
C GLU A 154 -7.63 -13.36 -6.40
N ARG A 155 -7.88 -14.31 -5.50
CA ARG A 155 -7.84 -14.05 -4.07
C ARG A 155 -6.38 -13.83 -3.64
N ILE A 156 -6.15 -12.74 -2.94
CA ILE A 156 -4.84 -12.42 -2.34
C ILE A 156 -4.97 -12.54 -0.82
N ASP A 157 -4.25 -13.49 -0.25
CA ASP A 157 -4.28 -13.75 1.20
C ASP A 157 -3.28 -12.89 1.97
N PHE A 158 -2.14 -12.56 1.36
CA PHE A 158 -1.07 -11.81 1.97
C PHE A 158 -0.75 -10.55 1.18
N PRO A 159 -0.79 -9.37 1.82
CA PRO A 159 -0.51 -8.13 1.11
C PRO A 159 0.94 -8.07 0.63
N PRO A 160 1.20 -7.49 -0.57
CA PRO A 160 2.58 -7.31 -1.04
C PRO A 160 3.45 -6.58 -0.02
N GLY A 161 4.68 -7.07 0.16
CA GLY A 161 5.68 -6.52 1.05
C GLY A 161 5.62 -7.04 2.49
N CYS A 162 4.85 -8.09 2.80
CA CYS A 162 4.97 -8.84 4.05
C CYS A 162 5.94 -10.02 3.90
N ALA A 163 6.25 -10.68 5.01
CA ALA A 163 7.18 -11.81 5.02
C ALA A 163 6.70 -12.97 4.12
N GLU A 164 5.38 -13.20 4.06
CA GLU A 164 4.76 -14.26 3.27
C GLU A 164 4.61 -13.91 1.78
N ASN A 165 4.71 -12.62 1.44
CA ASN A 165 4.62 -12.10 0.07
C ASN A 165 5.59 -10.92 -0.09
N PRO A 166 6.92 -11.17 -0.05
CA PRO A 166 7.93 -10.13 -0.09
C PRO A 166 7.96 -9.40 -1.42
N LEU A 167 8.28 -8.11 -1.38
CA LEU A 167 8.56 -7.34 -2.61
C LEU A 167 9.95 -7.70 -3.13
N PRO A 168 10.13 -7.80 -4.46
CA PRO A 168 11.46 -7.80 -5.05
C PRO A 168 12.23 -6.52 -4.65
N GLU A 169 13.54 -6.64 -4.43
CA GLU A 169 14.39 -5.50 -4.08
C GLU A 169 14.25 -4.34 -5.06
N GLN A 170 14.24 -4.65 -6.36
CA GLN A 170 14.05 -3.63 -7.41
C GLN A 170 12.78 -2.82 -7.23
N ARG A 171 11.67 -3.43 -6.78
CA ARG A 171 10.41 -2.72 -6.51
C ARG A 171 10.56 -1.71 -5.35
N ILE A 172 11.37 -2.05 -4.35
CA ILE A 172 11.68 -1.15 -3.23
C ILE A 172 12.55 -0.01 -3.71
N VAL A 173 13.59 -0.30 -4.51
CA VAL A 173 14.45 0.70 -5.14
C VAL A 173 13.66 1.67 -6.01
N ASP A 174 12.81 1.17 -6.91
CA ASP A 174 11.96 1.99 -7.78
C ASP A 174 11.06 2.93 -6.97
N LYS A 175 10.49 2.44 -5.88
CA LYS A 175 9.69 3.25 -4.95
C LYS A 175 10.54 4.34 -4.30
N CYS A 176 11.76 4.03 -3.85
CA CYS A 176 12.68 5.01 -3.28
C CYS A 176 13.03 6.09 -4.31
N VAL A 177 13.38 5.72 -5.54
CA VAL A 177 13.64 6.64 -6.64
C VAL A 177 12.45 7.56 -6.87
N ALA A 178 11.25 7.00 -7.01
CA ALA A 178 10.02 7.77 -7.24
C ALA A 178 9.74 8.78 -6.11
N ASN A 179 9.96 8.39 -4.86
CA ASN A 179 9.74 9.28 -3.71
C ASN A 179 10.81 10.39 -3.61
N LEU A 180 12.06 10.07 -3.94
CA LEU A 180 13.16 11.02 -3.87
C LEU A 180 13.19 12.01 -5.04
N SER A 181 12.61 11.66 -6.17
CA SER A 181 12.65 12.44 -7.42
C SER A 181 12.11 13.88 -7.29
N SER A 182 11.26 14.15 -6.29
CA SER A 182 10.74 15.50 -6.01
C SER A 182 11.72 16.39 -5.22
N ARG A 183 12.78 15.82 -4.65
CA ARG A 183 13.71 16.52 -3.75
C ARG A 183 15.18 16.39 -4.15
N LEU A 184 15.55 15.29 -4.77
CA LEU A 184 16.92 14.98 -5.15
C LEU A 184 17.05 14.82 -6.67
N SER A 185 18.20 15.20 -7.22
CA SER A 185 18.55 14.83 -8.59
C SER A 185 18.73 13.32 -8.72
N ALA A 186 18.49 12.76 -9.90
CA ALA A 186 18.60 11.32 -10.14
C ALA A 186 19.97 10.73 -9.74
N PRO A 187 21.13 11.36 -10.06
CA PRO A 187 22.44 10.85 -9.62
C PRO A 187 22.60 10.84 -8.09
N ARG A 188 21.98 11.81 -7.41
CA ARG A 188 22.07 11.92 -5.96
C ARG A 188 21.15 10.90 -5.27
N ALA A 189 19.95 10.71 -5.79
CA ALA A 189 19.03 9.68 -5.33
C ALA A 189 19.65 8.27 -5.47
N ALA A 190 20.29 7.99 -6.62
CA ALA A 190 20.98 6.72 -6.84
C ALA A 190 22.09 6.50 -5.81
N ARG A 191 22.99 7.48 -5.60
CA ARG A 191 24.05 7.36 -4.60
C ARG A 191 23.53 7.16 -3.17
N LEU A 192 22.40 7.82 -2.82
CA LEU A 192 21.78 7.64 -1.52
C LEU A 192 21.22 6.22 -1.37
N ILE A 193 20.58 5.69 -2.39
CA ILE A 193 20.04 4.32 -2.39
C ILE A 193 21.18 3.31 -2.28
N ASP A 194 22.24 3.47 -3.08
CA ASP A 194 23.41 2.58 -3.03
C ASP A 194 24.06 2.58 -1.64
N ALA A 195 24.23 3.78 -1.03
CA ALA A 195 24.79 3.89 0.31
C ALA A 195 23.89 3.25 1.38
N LEU A 196 22.56 3.29 1.23
CA LEU A 196 21.62 2.63 2.13
C LEU A 196 21.60 1.11 1.96
N LEU A 197 21.72 0.62 0.73
CA LEU A 197 21.78 -0.83 0.45
C LEU A 197 23.10 -1.48 0.91
N ASP A 198 24.19 -0.71 0.92
CA ASP A 198 25.52 -1.16 1.37
C ASP A 198 25.88 -0.67 2.80
N MET A 199 24.87 -0.25 3.56
CA MET A 199 25.04 0.39 4.88
C MET A 199 25.79 -0.49 5.88
N GLU A 200 25.67 -1.80 5.81
CA GLU A 200 26.36 -2.77 6.66
C GLU A 200 27.90 -2.74 6.51
N ARG A 201 28.41 -2.25 5.36
CA ARG A 201 29.85 -2.09 5.08
C ARG A 201 30.37 -0.70 5.40
N CYS A 202 29.49 0.19 5.84
CA CYS A 202 29.82 1.58 6.10
C CYS A 202 30.44 1.74 7.48
N ALA A 203 31.66 2.29 7.55
CA ALA A 203 32.32 2.57 8.82
C ALA A 203 31.66 3.72 9.59
N ASP A 204 31.12 4.72 8.88
CA ASP A 204 30.40 5.87 9.42
C ASP A 204 29.21 6.21 8.50
N ILE A 205 28.03 5.80 8.95
CA ILE A 205 26.78 6.02 8.22
C ILE A 205 26.46 7.53 8.13
N GLY A 206 26.76 8.30 9.18
CA GLY A 206 26.53 9.74 9.20
C GLY A 206 27.35 10.45 8.11
N ALA A 207 28.63 10.14 8.02
CA ALA A 207 29.51 10.69 7.00
C ALA A 207 29.11 10.26 5.58
N ALA A 208 28.60 9.05 5.40
CA ALA A 208 28.19 8.55 4.08
C ALA A 208 26.86 9.13 3.60
N ILE A 209 25.87 9.35 4.48
CA ILE A 209 24.49 9.68 4.10
C ILE A 209 24.22 11.19 4.23
N SER A 210 24.73 11.87 5.27
CA SER A 210 24.41 13.29 5.50
C SER A 210 24.70 14.21 4.33
N PRO A 211 25.83 14.09 3.60
CA PRO A 211 26.09 14.94 2.42
C PRO A 211 25.11 14.68 1.27
N LEU A 212 24.48 13.50 1.25
CA LEU A 212 23.50 13.13 0.23
C LEU A 212 22.10 13.66 0.54
N LEU A 213 21.82 13.98 1.79
CA LEU A 213 20.54 14.54 2.23
C LEU A 213 20.52 16.06 2.27
N SER A 214 21.67 16.73 2.41
CA SER A 214 21.77 18.19 2.45
C SER A 214 21.39 18.80 1.10
N ALA A 215 20.71 19.96 1.08
CA ALA A 215 20.41 20.66 -0.18
C ALA A 215 21.71 21.08 -0.90
N PRO A 216 21.76 21.10 -2.24
CA PRO A 216 22.89 21.68 -2.93
C PRO A 216 22.89 23.21 -2.69
N GLY A 217 23.82 23.69 -1.86
CA GLY A 217 24.09 25.13 -1.71
C GLY A 217 23.59 25.78 -0.40
N GLU A 218 23.47 25.06 0.71
CA GLU A 218 23.55 25.65 2.05
C GLU A 218 24.93 25.45 2.66
#